data_4a73e0ee7b26e41be91a70eed84940f2
#
_entry.id   4a73e0ee7b26e41be91a70eed84940f2
#
_cell.length_a   1.000
_cell.length_b   1.000
_cell.length_c   1.000
_cell.angle_alpha   90.00
_cell.angle_beta   90.00
_cell.angle_gamma   90.00
#
_symmetry.space_group_name_H-M   'P 1'
#
loop_
_entity.id
_entity.type
_entity.pdbx_description
1 polymer ?
#
loop_
_entity_poly.entity_id
_entity_poly.type
_entity_poly.pdbx_seq_one_letter_code
_entity_poly.pdbx_strand_id
1 'polypeptide(L)'
;QVTASYRNLSQNAYGKAVADYLFSQKQYGKALQKYEKLTEEGERKKGEEAFWSQVYQNLGAACAQMFQFSRAYKAYDTAYGLKEEDQILEKIYFLTCFAPGLSVDESYEALFKPEWKEEWKGKLSQAETDAKQAASVRNLRALWKQDPEGQLEKAKKLISKWKSEYRKQEA
;
A
#
# COMPACT_ATOMS: atom_id res chain seq x y z
N GLN A 1 -15.71 -2.86 34.56
CA GLN A 1 -15.99 -1.64 34.04
C GLN A 1 -15.72 -1.49 32.54
N VAL A 2 -16.72 -0.98 31.88
CA VAL A 2 -16.77 -0.86 30.43
C VAL A 2 -15.59 -0.06 29.88
N THR A 3 -15.11 0.95 30.61
CA THR A 3 -14.00 1.80 30.20
C THR A 3 -12.64 1.09 30.12
N ALA A 4 -12.33 0.19 31.05
CA ALA A 4 -11.07 -0.55 31.04
C ALA A 4 -11.05 -1.61 29.93
N SER A 5 -12.16 -2.34 29.76
CA SER A 5 -12.34 -3.30 28.66
C SER A 5 -12.31 -2.58 27.31
N TYR A 6 -12.92 -1.41 27.23
CA TYR A 6 -12.93 -0.58 26.03
C TYR A 6 -11.52 -0.11 25.65
N ARG A 7 -10.70 0.26 26.66
CA ARG A 7 -9.31 0.64 26.40
C ARG A 7 -8.48 -0.51 25.87
N ASN A 8 -8.66 -1.72 26.39
CA ASN A 8 -7.90 -2.89 25.93
C ASN A 8 -8.34 -3.37 24.56
N LEU A 9 -9.65 -3.33 24.26
CA LEU A 9 -10.20 -3.64 22.95
C LEU A 9 -9.88 -2.56 21.92
N SER A 10 -9.77 -1.31 22.38
CA SER A 10 -9.65 -0.15 21.50
C SER A 10 -8.21 0.27 21.21
N GLN A 11 -7.20 -0.30 21.88
CA GLN A 11 -5.82 0.11 21.67
C GLN A 11 -5.38 -0.12 20.22
N ASN A 12 -5.62 -1.31 19.70
CA ASN A 12 -5.31 -1.61 18.30
C ASN A 12 -6.23 -0.82 17.33
N ALA A 13 -7.51 -0.73 17.66
CA ALA A 13 -8.48 0.05 16.88
C ALA A 13 -8.13 1.54 16.87
N TYR A 14 -7.70 2.08 18.00
CA TYR A 14 -7.22 3.46 18.09
C TYR A 14 -5.96 3.67 17.25
N GLY A 15 -4.99 2.79 17.37
CA GLY A 15 -3.77 2.84 16.56
C GLY A 15 -4.07 2.81 15.06
N LYS A 16 -4.99 1.94 14.66
CA LYS A 16 -5.45 1.90 13.26
C LYS A 16 -6.13 3.21 12.86
N ALA A 17 -7.01 3.75 13.70
CA ALA A 17 -7.73 4.99 13.40
C ALA A 17 -6.76 6.18 13.24
N VAL A 18 -5.74 6.27 14.08
CA VAL A 18 -4.71 7.31 13.96
C VAL A 18 -3.95 7.17 12.64
N ALA A 19 -3.52 5.96 12.30
CA ALA A 19 -2.83 5.69 11.05
C ALA A 19 -3.72 5.98 9.83
N ASP A 20 -4.99 5.56 9.88
CA ASP A 20 -5.97 5.81 8.82
C ASP A 20 -6.21 7.31 8.62
N TYR A 21 -6.28 8.06 9.71
CA TYR A 21 -6.41 9.52 9.65
C TYR A 21 -5.20 10.16 8.96
N LEU A 22 -4.00 9.78 9.36
CA LEU A 22 -2.77 10.27 8.73
C LEU A 22 -2.74 9.95 7.24
N PHE A 23 -3.18 8.75 6.88
CA PHE A 23 -3.29 8.34 5.47
C PHE A 23 -4.29 9.24 4.73
N SER A 24 -5.45 9.52 5.32
CA SER A 24 -6.47 10.39 4.73
C SER A 24 -5.97 11.82 4.52
N GLN A 25 -5.05 12.27 5.37
CA GLN A 25 -4.40 13.57 5.25
C GLN A 25 -3.18 13.54 4.30
N LYS A 26 -2.99 12.45 3.58
CA LYS A 26 -1.87 12.24 2.66
C LYS A 26 -0.49 12.29 3.33
N GLN A 27 -0.46 12.07 4.64
CA GLN A 27 0.79 11.94 5.40
C GLN A 27 1.23 10.48 5.41
N TYR A 28 1.57 9.98 4.23
CA TYR A 28 1.80 8.55 4.00
C TYR A 28 2.97 7.98 4.80
N GLY A 29 4.05 8.71 4.92
CA GLY A 29 5.21 8.27 5.70
C GLY A 29 4.91 8.13 7.19
N LYS A 30 4.15 9.07 7.75
CA LYS A 30 3.71 8.99 9.14
C LYS A 30 2.69 7.86 9.34
N ALA A 31 1.77 7.72 8.40
CA ALA A 31 0.81 6.62 8.40
C ALA A 31 1.54 5.27 8.36
N LEU A 32 2.52 5.13 7.47
CA LEU A 32 3.35 3.94 7.35
C LEU A 32 4.01 3.58 8.67
N GLN A 33 4.63 4.54 9.34
CA GLN A 33 5.27 4.33 10.64
C GLN A 33 4.27 3.86 11.70
N LYS A 34 3.07 4.43 11.72
CA LYS A 34 2.03 4.05 12.67
C LYS A 34 1.50 2.65 12.40
N TYR A 35 1.28 2.30 11.13
CA TYR A 35 0.88 0.94 10.77
C TYR A 35 1.96 -0.09 11.12
N GLU A 36 3.23 0.21 10.85
CA GLU A 36 4.33 -0.67 11.20
C GLU A 36 4.38 -0.92 12.72
N LYS A 37 4.31 0.14 13.49
CA LYS A 37 4.31 0.05 14.95
C LYS A 37 3.13 -0.81 15.42
N LEU A 38 1.95 -0.60 14.85
CA LEU A 38 0.77 -1.38 15.18
C LEU A 38 0.95 -2.86 14.87
N THR A 39 1.52 -3.19 13.71
CA THR A 39 1.75 -4.59 13.31
C THR A 39 2.85 -5.27 14.13
N GLU A 40 3.82 -4.52 14.63
CA GLU A 40 4.90 -5.04 15.45
C GLU A 40 4.47 -5.24 16.92
N GLU A 41 3.75 -4.27 17.47
CA GLU A 41 3.39 -4.25 18.91
C GLU A 41 2.01 -4.82 19.19
N GLY A 42 1.12 -4.79 18.20
CA GLY A 42 -0.26 -5.25 18.37
C GLY A 42 -0.36 -6.76 18.49
N GLU A 43 -1.02 -7.22 19.53
CA GLU A 43 -1.27 -8.64 19.71
C GLU A 43 -2.45 -9.08 18.85
N ARG A 44 -2.20 -10.04 17.96
CA ARG A 44 -3.23 -10.62 17.10
C ARG A 44 -3.91 -11.78 17.82
N LYS A 45 -5.19 -11.64 18.08
CA LYS A 45 -6.00 -12.67 18.72
C LYS A 45 -6.80 -13.44 17.67
N LYS A 46 -7.10 -14.68 18.00
CA LYS A 46 -7.99 -15.52 17.17
C LYS A 46 -9.35 -14.86 17.05
N GLY A 47 -9.89 -14.80 15.82
CA GLY A 47 -11.16 -14.13 15.53
C GLY A 47 -11.00 -12.69 15.06
N GLU A 48 -9.79 -12.16 15.07
CA GLU A 48 -9.49 -10.78 14.61
C GLU A 48 -8.90 -10.71 13.21
N GLU A 49 -9.03 -11.77 12.43
CA GLU A 49 -8.41 -11.87 11.10
C GLU A 49 -8.86 -10.76 10.15
N ALA A 50 -10.15 -10.39 10.20
CA ALA A 50 -10.68 -9.32 9.36
C ALA A 50 -10.07 -7.97 9.72
N PHE A 51 -9.91 -7.69 11.00
CA PHE A 51 -9.30 -6.45 11.48
C PHE A 51 -7.84 -6.35 11.01
N TRP A 52 -7.05 -7.40 11.26
CA TRP A 52 -5.64 -7.40 10.91
C TRP A 52 -5.39 -7.44 9.41
N SER A 53 -6.25 -8.14 8.68
CA SER A 53 -6.21 -8.09 7.22
C SER A 53 -6.36 -6.66 6.73
N GLN A 54 -7.31 -5.89 7.30
CA GLN A 54 -7.50 -4.49 6.93
C GLN A 54 -6.30 -3.64 7.32
N VAL A 55 -5.70 -3.85 8.48
CA VAL A 55 -4.47 -3.15 8.90
C VAL A 55 -3.35 -3.39 7.89
N TYR A 56 -3.12 -4.65 7.52
CA TYR A 56 -2.08 -4.98 6.54
C TYR A 56 -2.39 -4.45 5.14
N GLN A 57 -3.66 -4.41 4.74
CA GLN A 57 -4.05 -3.76 3.48
C GLN A 57 -3.71 -2.27 3.49
N ASN A 58 -4.01 -1.60 4.60
CA ASN A 58 -3.75 -0.16 4.75
C ASN A 58 -2.24 0.11 4.83
N LEU A 59 -1.49 -0.77 5.52
CA LEU A 59 -0.03 -0.73 5.51
C LEU A 59 0.51 -0.85 4.08
N GLY A 60 0.00 -1.82 3.33
CA GLY A 60 0.38 -2.01 1.93
C GLY A 60 0.09 -0.78 1.08
N ALA A 61 -1.07 -0.17 1.28
CA ALA A 61 -1.45 1.05 0.58
C ALA A 61 -0.50 2.22 0.90
N ALA A 62 -0.12 2.38 2.16
CA ALA A 62 0.84 3.40 2.58
C ALA A 62 2.23 3.15 1.97
N CYS A 63 2.68 1.89 1.96
CA CYS A 63 3.92 1.50 1.30
C CYS A 63 3.90 1.83 -0.19
N ALA A 64 2.79 1.52 -0.87
CA ALA A 64 2.63 1.80 -2.30
C ALA A 64 2.67 3.29 -2.58
N GLN A 65 2.04 4.11 -1.75
CA GLN A 65 2.11 5.57 -1.88
C GLN A 65 3.53 6.12 -1.71
N MET A 66 4.35 5.41 -0.96
CA MET A 66 5.77 5.74 -0.76
C MET A 66 6.68 5.05 -1.76
N PHE A 67 6.13 4.43 -2.79
CA PHE A 67 6.87 3.69 -3.83
C PHE A 67 7.69 2.51 -3.28
N GLN A 68 7.30 1.97 -2.12
CA GLN A 68 7.95 0.82 -1.51
C GLN A 68 7.17 -0.46 -1.87
N PHE A 69 7.28 -0.89 -3.11
CA PHE A 69 6.41 -1.93 -3.67
C PHE A 69 6.67 -3.33 -3.10
N SER A 70 7.92 -3.67 -2.79
CA SER A 70 8.22 -4.96 -2.15
C SER A 70 7.58 -5.06 -0.78
N ARG A 71 7.61 -3.97 -0.01
CA ARG A 71 6.96 -3.90 1.31
C ARG A 71 5.45 -3.91 1.18
N ALA A 72 4.92 -3.21 0.18
CA ALA A 72 3.48 -3.21 -0.11
C ALA A 72 3.01 -4.64 -0.43
N TYR A 73 3.74 -5.36 -1.28
CA TYR A 73 3.43 -6.74 -1.61
C TYR A 73 3.42 -7.64 -0.36
N LYS A 74 4.44 -7.54 0.48
CA LYS A 74 4.52 -8.34 1.72
C LYS A 74 3.32 -8.08 2.63
N ALA A 75 2.90 -6.82 2.74
CA ALA A 75 1.74 -6.46 3.54
C ALA A 75 0.45 -7.04 2.94
N TYR A 76 0.26 -6.92 1.65
CA TYR A 76 -0.91 -7.49 0.97
C TYR A 76 -0.92 -9.02 1.02
N ASP A 77 0.24 -9.64 0.89
CA ASP A 77 0.37 -11.09 1.01
C ASP A 77 -0.05 -11.57 2.40
N THR A 78 0.40 -10.87 3.44
CA THR A 78 -0.02 -11.14 4.82
C THR A 78 -1.52 -10.94 4.99
N ALA A 79 -2.07 -9.86 4.45
CA ALA A 79 -3.50 -9.58 4.52
C ALA A 79 -4.31 -10.69 3.86
N TYR A 80 -3.89 -11.15 2.69
CA TYR A 80 -4.56 -12.22 1.96
C TYR A 80 -4.51 -13.55 2.73
N GLY A 81 -3.38 -13.84 3.36
CA GLY A 81 -3.24 -15.02 4.22
C GLY A 81 -4.16 -14.99 5.43
N LEU A 82 -4.48 -13.81 5.95
CA LEU A 82 -5.41 -13.64 7.07
C LEU A 82 -6.87 -13.74 6.62
N LYS A 83 -7.19 -13.20 5.46
CA LYS A 83 -8.54 -13.23 4.91
C LYS A 83 -8.48 -13.16 3.38
N GLU A 84 -8.84 -14.24 2.72
CA GLU A 84 -8.81 -14.33 1.27
C GLU A 84 -9.96 -13.50 0.66
N GLU A 85 -9.62 -12.36 0.09
CA GLU A 85 -10.57 -11.46 -0.56
C GLU A 85 -10.05 -11.01 -1.92
N ASP A 86 -10.92 -10.96 -2.91
CA ASP A 86 -10.59 -10.55 -4.27
C ASP A 86 -10.00 -9.13 -4.33
N GLN A 87 -10.46 -8.23 -3.48
CA GLN A 87 -9.94 -6.86 -3.42
C GLN A 87 -8.44 -6.82 -3.07
N ILE A 88 -7.96 -7.79 -2.28
CA ILE A 88 -6.55 -7.89 -1.94
C ILE A 88 -5.75 -8.41 -3.14
N LEU A 89 -6.29 -9.42 -3.83
CA LEU A 89 -5.71 -9.96 -5.06
C LEU A 89 -5.58 -8.87 -6.14
N GLU A 90 -6.60 -8.04 -6.27
CA GLU A 90 -6.57 -6.92 -7.22
C GLU A 90 -5.45 -5.93 -6.90
N LYS A 91 -5.23 -5.64 -5.62
CA LYS A 91 -4.13 -4.78 -5.18
C LYS A 91 -2.77 -5.41 -5.51
N ILE A 92 -2.62 -6.71 -5.30
CA ILE A 92 -1.39 -7.44 -5.67
C ILE A 92 -1.18 -7.39 -7.19
N TYR A 93 -2.23 -7.66 -7.96
CA TYR A 93 -2.19 -7.55 -9.41
C TYR A 93 -1.71 -6.16 -9.85
N PHE A 94 -2.30 -5.13 -9.26
CA PHE A 94 -1.96 -3.74 -9.55
C PHE A 94 -0.48 -3.44 -9.29
N LEU A 95 0.06 -3.96 -8.19
CA LEU A 95 1.49 -3.83 -7.90
C LEU A 95 2.37 -4.46 -8.98
N THR A 96 1.98 -5.63 -9.50
CA THR A 96 2.75 -6.28 -10.57
C THR A 96 2.77 -5.45 -11.83
N CYS A 97 1.70 -4.69 -12.08
CA CYS A 97 1.60 -3.79 -13.22
C CYS A 97 2.48 -2.56 -13.04
N PHE A 98 2.56 -2.01 -11.84
CA PHE A 98 3.41 -0.87 -11.54
C PHE A 98 4.88 -1.21 -11.42
N ALA A 99 5.18 -2.38 -10.90
CA ALA A 99 6.55 -2.83 -10.65
C ALA A 99 6.78 -4.20 -11.30
N PRO A 100 7.01 -4.24 -12.63
CA PRO A 100 7.16 -5.51 -13.35
C PRO A 100 8.31 -6.39 -12.84
N GLY A 101 9.31 -5.82 -12.19
CA GLY A 101 10.41 -6.56 -11.58
C GLY A 101 10.11 -7.09 -10.18
N LEU A 102 8.91 -6.87 -9.68
CA LEU A 102 8.52 -7.31 -8.35
C LEU A 102 8.38 -8.84 -8.31
N SER A 103 9.05 -9.47 -7.35
CA SER A 103 8.94 -10.91 -7.13
C SER A 103 7.65 -11.20 -6.38
N VAL A 104 6.71 -11.85 -7.05
CA VAL A 104 5.39 -12.21 -6.53
C VAL A 104 5.23 -13.71 -6.63
N ASP A 105 4.59 -14.32 -5.64
CA ASP A 105 4.33 -15.75 -5.64
C ASP A 105 3.52 -16.13 -6.89
N GLU A 106 4.00 -17.15 -7.61
CA GLU A 106 3.38 -17.60 -8.87
C GLU A 106 1.93 -18.05 -8.69
N SER A 107 1.57 -18.53 -7.50
CA SER A 107 0.20 -18.97 -7.22
C SER A 107 -0.84 -17.87 -7.41
N TYR A 108 -0.45 -16.61 -7.29
CA TYR A 108 -1.36 -15.49 -7.50
C TYR A 108 -1.80 -15.32 -8.95
N GLU A 109 -0.95 -15.66 -9.91
CA GLU A 109 -1.26 -15.51 -11.34
C GLU A 109 -2.56 -16.20 -11.74
N ALA A 110 -2.79 -17.41 -11.21
CA ALA A 110 -4.00 -18.18 -11.48
C ALA A 110 -5.26 -17.56 -10.88
N LEU A 111 -5.11 -16.67 -9.91
CA LEU A 111 -6.22 -16.02 -9.19
C LEU A 111 -6.58 -14.66 -9.77
N PHE A 112 -5.72 -14.08 -10.60
CA PHE A 112 -5.96 -12.77 -11.19
C PHE A 112 -7.08 -12.84 -12.25
N LYS A 113 -7.99 -11.88 -12.19
CA LYS A 113 -9.13 -11.82 -13.12
C LYS A 113 -8.77 -11.02 -14.38
N PRO A 114 -9.15 -11.51 -15.57
CA PRO A 114 -8.84 -10.80 -16.83
C PRO A 114 -9.36 -9.37 -16.89
N GLU A 115 -10.53 -9.10 -16.30
CA GLU A 115 -11.15 -7.77 -16.27
C GLU A 115 -10.32 -6.73 -15.53
N TRP A 116 -9.41 -7.13 -14.66
CA TRP A 116 -8.54 -6.21 -13.93
C TRP A 116 -7.58 -5.46 -14.84
N LYS A 117 -7.29 -6.01 -16.00
CA LYS A 117 -6.42 -5.35 -16.98
C LYS A 117 -7.00 -4.00 -17.45
N GLU A 118 -8.30 -3.93 -17.65
CA GLU A 118 -8.96 -2.68 -18.05
C GLU A 118 -9.03 -1.68 -16.89
N GLU A 119 -9.33 -2.14 -15.68
CA GLU A 119 -9.28 -1.31 -14.49
C GLU A 119 -7.89 -0.75 -14.26
N TRP A 120 -6.87 -1.57 -14.48
CA TRP A 120 -5.48 -1.16 -14.33
C TRP A 120 -5.12 0.00 -15.25
N LYS A 121 -5.56 -0.01 -16.49
CA LYS A 121 -5.30 1.09 -17.43
C LYS A 121 -5.77 2.44 -16.87
N GLY A 122 -6.98 2.48 -16.32
CA GLY A 122 -7.53 3.69 -15.72
C GLY A 122 -6.75 4.13 -14.48
N LYS A 123 -6.46 3.18 -13.60
CA LYS A 123 -5.70 3.44 -12.37
C LYS A 123 -4.27 3.88 -12.65
N LEU A 124 -3.64 3.32 -13.69
CA LEU A 124 -2.29 3.72 -14.09
C LEU A 124 -2.28 5.17 -14.58
N SER A 125 -3.26 5.56 -15.39
CA SER A 125 -3.40 6.94 -15.85
C SER A 125 -3.60 7.90 -14.68
N GLN A 126 -4.40 7.50 -13.69
CA GLN A 126 -4.61 8.28 -12.48
C GLN A 126 -3.31 8.37 -11.67
N ALA A 127 -2.61 7.26 -11.50
CA ALA A 127 -1.35 7.22 -10.78
C ALA A 127 -0.27 8.07 -11.45
N GLU A 128 -0.23 8.10 -12.79
CA GLU A 128 0.68 9.00 -13.51
C GLU A 128 0.33 10.47 -13.24
N THR A 129 -0.96 10.80 -13.22
CA THR A 129 -1.42 12.14 -12.89
C THR A 129 -1.04 12.50 -11.45
N ASP A 130 -1.31 11.59 -10.51
CA ASP A 130 -0.98 11.77 -9.09
C ASP A 130 0.53 11.92 -8.89
N ALA A 131 1.33 11.12 -9.61
CA ALA A 131 2.78 11.21 -9.56
C ALA A 131 3.30 12.54 -10.11
N LYS A 132 2.67 13.06 -11.15
CA LYS A 132 2.99 14.39 -11.69
C LYS A 132 2.60 15.49 -10.70
N GLN A 133 1.47 15.34 -10.03
CA GLN A 133 1.05 16.26 -8.97
C GLN A 133 1.93 16.12 -7.73
N ALA A 134 2.31 14.89 -7.37
CA ALA A 134 3.25 14.63 -6.28
C ALA A 134 4.65 15.17 -6.60
N ALA A 135 5.02 15.21 -7.87
CA ALA A 135 6.23 15.88 -8.34
C ALA A 135 6.09 17.39 -8.33
N SER A 136 4.90 17.93 -8.08
CA SER A 136 4.74 19.36 -7.82
C SER A 136 5.28 19.71 -6.41
N VAL A 137 5.73 20.91 -6.27
CA VAL A 137 6.63 21.40 -5.19
C VAL A 137 6.22 21.04 -3.75
N ARG A 138 4.95 20.78 -3.46
CA ARG A 138 4.48 20.50 -2.08
C ARG A 138 4.74 19.07 -1.63
N ASN A 139 4.58 18.13 -2.51
CA ASN A 139 4.73 16.70 -2.16
C ASN A 139 6.19 16.26 -2.24
N LEU A 140 6.97 16.91 -3.09
CA LEU A 140 8.43 16.75 -3.10
C LEU A 140 9.05 17.14 -1.76
N ARG A 141 8.54 18.20 -1.11
CA ARG A 141 9.04 18.60 0.21
C ARG A 141 8.70 17.58 1.30
N ALA A 142 7.53 16.95 1.24
CA ALA A 142 7.14 15.93 2.21
C ALA A 142 7.98 14.65 2.03
N LEU A 143 8.18 14.21 0.80
CA LEU A 143 9.08 13.11 0.46
C LEU A 143 10.52 13.42 0.82
N TRP A 144 10.97 14.65 0.56
CA TRP A 144 12.31 15.13 0.87
C TRP A 144 12.61 15.14 2.37
N LYS A 145 11.62 15.49 3.21
CA LYS A 145 11.80 15.50 4.66
C LYS A 145 11.91 14.11 5.27
N GLN A 146 11.41 13.07 4.61
CA GLN A 146 11.40 11.71 5.13
C GLN A 146 12.66 10.92 4.75
N ASP A 147 13.23 11.20 3.59
CA ASP A 147 14.47 10.57 3.14
C ASP A 147 15.12 11.48 2.10
N PRO A 148 15.95 12.45 2.53
CA PRO A 148 16.48 13.46 1.62
C PRO A 148 17.40 12.91 0.54
N GLU A 149 17.95 11.71 0.69
CA GLU A 149 19.10 11.31 -0.14
C GLU A 149 18.79 10.44 -1.35
N GLY A 150 17.56 10.23 -1.72
CA GLY A 150 17.36 9.40 -2.91
C GLY A 150 15.93 9.06 -3.30
N GLN A 151 14.96 9.38 -2.48
CA GLN A 151 13.56 9.00 -2.74
C GLN A 151 13.01 9.66 -4.02
N LEU A 152 13.39 10.93 -4.27
CA LEU A 152 12.94 11.63 -5.47
C LEU A 152 13.49 10.98 -6.74
N GLU A 153 14.76 10.65 -6.76
CA GLU A 153 15.38 9.99 -7.91
C GLU A 153 14.84 8.59 -8.12
N LYS A 154 14.62 7.84 -7.03
CA LYS A 154 13.97 6.54 -7.09
C LYS A 154 12.55 6.64 -7.64
N ALA A 155 11.78 7.62 -7.18
CA ALA A 155 10.41 7.85 -7.66
C ALA A 155 10.41 8.20 -9.16
N LYS A 156 11.29 9.10 -9.60
CA LYS A 156 11.43 9.46 -11.01
C LYS A 156 11.80 8.26 -11.88
N LYS A 157 12.74 7.44 -11.42
CA LYS A 157 13.15 6.22 -12.13
C LYS A 157 12.02 5.22 -12.23
N LEU A 158 11.28 5.02 -11.15
CA LEU A 158 10.12 4.12 -11.13
C LEU A 158 9.02 4.59 -12.08
N ILE A 159 8.68 5.86 -12.05
CA ILE A 159 7.69 6.44 -12.95
C ILE A 159 8.12 6.27 -14.41
N SER A 160 9.37 6.54 -14.73
CA SER A 160 9.92 6.35 -16.08
C SER A 160 9.86 4.88 -16.50
N LYS A 161 10.19 3.97 -15.59
CA LYS A 161 10.13 2.53 -15.85
C LYS A 161 8.69 2.08 -16.09
N TRP A 162 7.74 2.54 -15.30
CA TRP A 162 6.32 2.22 -15.48
C TRP A 162 5.82 2.67 -16.83
N LYS A 163 6.12 3.90 -17.23
CA LYS A 163 5.73 4.43 -18.53
C LYS A 163 6.27 3.58 -19.67
N SER A 164 7.53 3.18 -19.56
CA SER A 164 8.17 2.33 -20.56
C SER A 164 7.49 0.97 -20.65
N GLU A 165 7.28 0.31 -19.52
CA GLU A 165 6.65 -1.01 -19.46
C GLU A 165 5.18 -0.96 -19.91
N TYR A 166 4.45 0.07 -19.52
CA TYR A 166 3.07 0.27 -19.96
C TYR A 166 2.98 0.41 -21.48
N ARG A 167 3.85 1.20 -22.06
CA ARG A 167 3.90 1.36 -23.53
C ARG A 167 4.21 0.06 -24.25
N LYS A 168 5.10 -0.76 -23.69
CA LYS A 168 5.40 -2.09 -24.25
C LYS A 168 4.20 -3.02 -24.20
N GLN A 169 3.40 -2.96 -23.14
CA GLN A 169 2.21 -3.79 -22.99
C GLN A 169 1.06 -3.33 -23.91
N GLU A 170 1.02 -2.07 -24.30
CA GLU A 170 0.03 -1.54 -25.25
C GLU A 170 0.37 -1.84 -26.70
N ALA A 171 1.63 -2.05 -26.96
CA ALA A 171 2.07 -2.46 -28.30
C ALA A 171 1.82 -3.94 -28.50
#